data_aaf16dea1fc1674a76b8d1706fc77688
#
_entry.id   aaf16dea1fc1674a76b8d1706fc77688
#
_cell.length_a   1.000
_cell.length_b   1.000
_cell.length_c   1.000
_cell.angle_alpha   90.00
_cell.angle_beta   90.00
_cell.angle_gamma   90.00
#
_symmetry.space_group_name_H-M   'P 1'
#
loop_
_entity.id
_entity.type
_entity.pdbx_description
1 polymer ?
#
loop_
_entity_poly.entity_id
_entity_poly.type
_entity_poly.pdbx_seq_one_letter_code
_entity_poly.pdbx_strand_id
1 'polypeptide(L)'
;MEPEFCYGNGSCVRTVYPVAVRAILYLGLGSAVVLTVLGNLFVIVAIAHFKQLHTPTNYLTLSLAVSDLLLGVLIMLPGMIRAVETCWFFGEMFYRYYAVCHPMLYPLKITVHTAVVMILVTWCVSAVVGFGMVFLELNILGMEELYYNNLVCEGGCILFLTVVTSTVSSIISFYLPGVIMLAIYLKIYMVAQRQVRTTGLQKISSSKVDKHQRKATKTLAIIMGVFLSFWTPFFLCNIIDPFISYSIPPTLFDILSWLGYLNSTINPLVYAFFYSWFRKAFQIIVSGRIFWSDMSDTKLFAE
;
A
#
# COMPACT_ATOMS: atom_id res chain seq x y z
N MET A 1 -13.42 -11.03 36.38
CA MET A 1 -14.16 -11.06 35.11
C MET A 1 -13.82 -12.39 34.46
N GLU A 2 -14.83 -13.18 34.12
CA GLU A 2 -14.58 -14.40 33.36
C GLU A 2 -14.06 -14.06 31.96
N PRO A 3 -13.14 -14.84 31.40
CA PRO A 3 -12.66 -14.61 30.05
C PRO A 3 -13.80 -14.77 29.04
N GLU A 4 -14.01 -13.76 28.21
CA GLU A 4 -14.97 -13.83 27.09
C GLU A 4 -14.26 -14.46 25.89
N PHE A 5 -14.92 -15.38 25.19
CA PHE A 5 -14.35 -16.14 24.09
C PHE A 5 -15.01 -15.73 22.76
N CYS A 6 -14.28 -15.87 21.65
CA CYS A 6 -14.77 -15.50 20.31
C CYS A 6 -15.96 -16.34 19.84
N TYR A 7 -15.92 -17.66 20.06
CA TYR A 7 -16.95 -18.62 19.60
C TYR A 7 -17.45 -19.58 20.69
N GLY A 8 -16.87 -19.61 21.87
CA GLY A 8 -17.20 -20.50 22.98
C GLY A 8 -15.98 -20.98 23.70
N ASN A 9 -16.18 -21.83 24.73
CA ASN A 9 -15.07 -22.33 25.54
C ASN A 9 -14.05 -23.10 24.71
N GLY A 10 -12.79 -22.65 24.74
CA GLY A 10 -11.68 -23.23 23.97
C GLY A 10 -11.29 -22.45 22.70
N SER A 11 -12.06 -21.44 22.29
CA SER A 11 -11.66 -20.53 21.25
C SER A 11 -10.74 -19.40 21.78
N CYS A 12 -10.28 -18.51 20.92
CA CYS A 12 -9.44 -17.38 21.33
C CYS A 12 -10.16 -16.46 22.32
N VAL A 13 -9.42 -15.93 23.27
CA VAL A 13 -9.92 -14.97 24.26
C VAL A 13 -10.22 -13.63 23.57
N ARG A 14 -11.41 -13.11 23.80
CA ARG A 14 -11.87 -11.83 23.26
C ARG A 14 -11.53 -10.68 24.21
N THR A 15 -10.93 -9.62 23.70
CA THR A 15 -10.78 -8.37 24.46
C THR A 15 -11.95 -7.44 24.15
N VAL A 16 -12.78 -7.14 25.14
CA VAL A 16 -13.93 -6.24 24.96
C VAL A 16 -13.54 -4.84 25.32
N TYR A 17 -13.49 -3.96 24.30
CA TYR A 17 -13.26 -2.54 24.52
C TYR A 17 -14.53 -1.83 25.00
N PRO A 18 -14.39 -0.79 25.87
CA PRO A 18 -15.49 0.09 26.21
C PRO A 18 -16.16 0.71 24.95
N VAL A 19 -17.46 0.94 25.01
CA VAL A 19 -18.26 1.45 23.87
C VAL A 19 -17.64 2.70 23.24
N ALA A 20 -17.14 3.64 24.06
CA ALA A 20 -16.49 4.85 23.58
C ALA A 20 -15.23 4.55 22.77
N VAL A 21 -14.39 3.61 23.22
CA VAL A 21 -13.16 3.19 22.50
C VAL A 21 -13.54 2.53 21.18
N ARG A 22 -14.51 1.62 21.17
CA ARG A 22 -15.01 0.99 19.95
C ARG A 22 -15.51 2.02 18.94
N ALA A 23 -16.29 3.00 19.38
CA ALA A 23 -16.79 4.07 18.53
C ALA A 23 -15.63 4.89 17.91
N ILE A 24 -14.63 5.26 18.71
CA ILE A 24 -13.46 6.00 18.23
C ILE A 24 -12.68 5.18 17.20
N LEU A 25 -12.46 3.90 17.48
CA LEU A 25 -11.74 3.01 16.54
C LEU A 25 -12.52 2.85 15.23
N TYR A 26 -13.83 2.59 15.27
CA TYR A 26 -14.65 2.49 14.05
C TYR A 26 -14.67 3.80 13.26
N LEU A 27 -14.76 4.95 13.90
CA LEU A 27 -14.71 6.25 13.22
C LEU A 27 -13.33 6.51 12.61
N GLY A 28 -12.25 6.27 13.34
CA GLY A 28 -10.89 6.51 12.87
C GLY A 28 -10.49 5.57 11.74
N LEU A 29 -10.56 4.26 11.98
CA LEU A 29 -10.18 3.25 10.99
C LEU A 29 -11.15 3.24 9.81
N GLY A 30 -12.45 3.39 10.06
CA GLY A 30 -13.48 3.46 9.01
C GLY A 30 -13.30 4.66 8.09
N SER A 31 -12.95 5.83 8.63
CA SER A 31 -12.63 6.99 7.78
C SER A 31 -11.42 6.73 6.89
N ALA A 32 -10.37 6.07 7.39
CA ALA A 32 -9.22 5.68 6.59
C ALA A 32 -9.61 4.70 5.47
N VAL A 33 -10.44 3.69 5.76
CA VAL A 33 -10.97 2.76 4.75
C VAL A 33 -11.74 3.51 3.66
N VAL A 34 -12.69 4.36 4.04
CA VAL A 34 -13.51 5.13 3.10
C VAL A 34 -12.65 6.03 2.22
N LEU A 35 -11.69 6.75 2.81
CA LEU A 35 -10.77 7.62 2.06
C LEU A 35 -9.89 6.82 1.09
N THR A 36 -9.40 5.65 1.51
CA THR A 36 -8.62 4.76 0.65
C THR A 36 -9.46 4.27 -0.53
N VAL A 37 -10.65 3.76 -0.27
CA VAL A 37 -11.53 3.21 -1.30
C VAL A 37 -11.97 4.29 -2.28
N LEU A 38 -12.57 5.37 -1.79
CA LEU A 38 -13.09 6.44 -2.64
C LEU A 38 -11.97 7.19 -3.37
N GLY A 39 -10.87 7.51 -2.68
CA GLY A 39 -9.75 8.24 -3.27
C GLY A 39 -9.11 7.47 -4.42
N ASN A 40 -8.84 6.18 -4.26
CA ASN A 40 -8.26 5.36 -5.31
C ASN A 40 -9.26 5.04 -6.43
N LEU A 41 -10.54 4.89 -6.12
CA LEU A 41 -11.59 4.75 -7.12
C LEU A 41 -11.64 6.00 -8.03
N PHE A 42 -11.51 7.21 -7.48
CA PHE A 42 -11.42 8.43 -8.28
C PHE A 42 -10.21 8.44 -9.21
N VAL A 43 -9.05 7.98 -8.74
CA VAL A 43 -7.84 7.86 -9.60
C VAL A 43 -8.10 6.89 -10.75
N ILE A 44 -8.69 5.73 -10.48
CA ILE A 44 -9.00 4.70 -11.47
C ILE A 44 -9.96 5.25 -12.52
N VAL A 45 -11.07 5.85 -12.10
CA VAL A 45 -12.08 6.42 -13.00
C VAL A 45 -11.49 7.56 -13.84
N ALA A 46 -10.69 8.45 -13.23
CA ALA A 46 -10.05 9.56 -13.96
C ALA A 46 -9.11 9.03 -15.05
N ILE A 47 -8.21 8.08 -14.72
CA ILE A 47 -7.25 7.57 -15.70
C ILE A 47 -7.96 6.75 -16.78
N ALA A 48 -8.98 5.97 -16.44
CA ALA A 48 -9.73 5.16 -17.40
C ALA A 48 -10.55 6.03 -18.36
N HIS A 49 -11.15 7.13 -17.89
CA HIS A 49 -12.06 7.95 -18.69
C HIS A 49 -11.32 8.96 -19.60
N PHE A 50 -10.30 9.65 -19.08
CA PHE A 50 -9.66 10.73 -19.82
C PHE A 50 -8.50 10.24 -20.68
N LYS A 51 -8.64 10.29 -22.01
CA LYS A 51 -7.62 9.84 -22.99
C LYS A 51 -6.25 10.52 -22.81
N GLN A 52 -6.23 11.78 -22.37
CA GLN A 52 -4.97 12.51 -22.11
C GLN A 52 -4.16 11.90 -20.95
N LEU A 53 -4.78 11.11 -20.09
CA LEU A 53 -4.11 10.41 -19.00
C LEU A 53 -3.58 9.02 -19.39
N HIS A 54 -3.79 8.56 -20.62
CA HIS A 54 -3.27 7.29 -21.11
C HIS A 54 -1.77 7.35 -21.42
N THR A 55 -0.98 7.62 -20.40
CA THR A 55 0.50 7.63 -20.47
C THR A 55 1.09 6.47 -19.70
N PRO A 56 2.32 5.99 -20.04
CA PRO A 56 2.96 4.92 -19.32
C PRO A 56 3.01 5.14 -17.80
N THR A 57 3.34 6.35 -17.37
CA THR A 57 3.40 6.72 -15.96
C THR A 57 2.03 6.62 -15.28
N ASN A 58 0.96 7.06 -15.97
CA ASN A 58 -0.38 6.98 -15.40
C ASN A 58 -0.92 5.54 -15.37
N TYR A 59 -0.49 4.65 -16.26
CA TYR A 59 -0.81 3.22 -16.15
C TYR A 59 -0.18 2.57 -14.90
N LEU A 60 1.03 2.98 -14.52
CA LEU A 60 1.62 2.55 -13.24
C LEU A 60 0.86 3.13 -12.04
N THR A 61 0.45 4.39 -12.12
CA THR A 61 -0.43 5.02 -11.11
C THR A 61 -1.78 4.30 -11.02
N LEU A 62 -2.34 3.89 -12.15
CA LEU A 62 -3.57 3.10 -12.21
C LEU A 62 -3.40 1.74 -11.50
N SER A 63 -2.31 1.02 -11.79
CA SER A 63 -2.00 -0.25 -11.13
C SER A 63 -1.85 -0.08 -9.61
N LEU A 64 -1.17 0.99 -9.17
CA LEU A 64 -1.05 1.32 -7.74
C LEU A 64 -2.42 1.62 -7.13
N ALA A 65 -3.24 2.42 -7.80
CA ALA A 65 -4.59 2.75 -7.31
C ALA A 65 -5.51 1.51 -7.24
N VAL A 66 -5.38 0.55 -8.17
CA VAL A 66 -6.10 -0.74 -8.11
C VAL A 66 -5.62 -1.55 -6.90
N SER A 67 -4.31 -1.63 -6.67
CA SER A 67 -3.75 -2.32 -5.50
C SER A 67 -4.23 -1.68 -4.18
N ASP A 68 -4.22 -0.35 -4.10
CA ASP A 68 -4.67 0.40 -2.93
C ASP A 68 -6.19 0.22 -2.70
N LEU A 69 -6.98 0.17 -3.76
CA LEU A 69 -8.42 -0.11 -3.68
C LEU A 69 -8.67 -1.53 -3.13
N LEU A 70 -7.97 -2.53 -3.66
CA LEU A 70 -8.05 -3.92 -3.17
C LEU A 70 -7.59 -4.01 -1.71
N LEU A 71 -6.52 -3.32 -1.33
CA LEU A 71 -6.09 -3.22 0.05
C LEU A 71 -7.19 -2.64 0.94
N GLY A 72 -7.83 -1.54 0.52
CA GLY A 72 -8.92 -0.90 1.25
C GLY A 72 -10.11 -1.83 1.50
N VAL A 73 -10.54 -2.56 0.48
CA VAL A 73 -11.73 -3.42 0.53
C VAL A 73 -11.43 -4.78 1.19
N LEU A 74 -10.33 -5.43 0.78
CA LEU A 74 -10.07 -6.82 1.15
C LEU A 74 -9.24 -6.95 2.44
N ILE A 75 -8.49 -5.92 2.81
CA ILE A 75 -7.57 -5.97 3.95
C ILE A 75 -7.96 -5.00 5.05
N MET A 76 -8.09 -3.70 4.72
CA MET A 76 -8.38 -2.71 5.75
C MET A 76 -9.78 -2.87 6.34
N LEU A 77 -10.79 -3.21 5.53
CA LEU A 77 -12.16 -3.37 6.01
C LEU A 77 -12.30 -4.55 6.99
N PRO A 78 -11.91 -5.80 6.65
CA PRO A 78 -11.93 -6.90 7.63
C PRO A 78 -10.95 -6.68 8.77
N GLY A 79 -9.79 -6.06 8.52
CA GLY A 79 -8.81 -5.69 9.55
C GLY A 79 -9.34 -4.69 10.57
N MET A 80 -10.19 -3.74 10.15
CA MET A 80 -10.89 -2.84 11.06
C MET A 80 -11.83 -3.60 12.00
N ILE A 81 -12.62 -4.52 11.45
CA ILE A 81 -13.54 -5.35 12.24
C ILE A 81 -12.74 -6.18 13.26
N ARG A 82 -11.66 -6.84 12.82
CA ARG A 82 -10.77 -7.58 13.70
C ARG A 82 -10.14 -6.69 14.79
N ALA A 83 -9.65 -5.51 14.44
CA ALA A 83 -9.00 -4.62 15.40
C ALA A 83 -9.97 -4.11 16.48
N VAL A 84 -11.25 -3.96 16.16
CA VAL A 84 -12.28 -3.48 17.11
C VAL A 84 -12.94 -4.60 17.88
N GLU A 85 -13.28 -5.71 17.21
CA GLU A 85 -13.97 -6.85 17.83
C GLU A 85 -13.00 -7.89 18.41
N THR A 86 -11.70 -7.78 18.09
CA THR A 86 -10.60 -8.65 18.53
C THR A 86 -10.75 -10.13 18.13
N CYS A 87 -11.77 -10.47 17.34
CA CYS A 87 -12.03 -11.80 16.81
C CYS A 87 -12.07 -11.78 15.28
N TRP A 88 -11.73 -12.91 14.66
CA TRP A 88 -11.79 -13.10 13.22
C TRP A 88 -13.07 -13.85 12.82
N PHE A 89 -13.94 -13.20 12.03
CA PHE A 89 -15.25 -13.73 11.65
C PHE A 89 -15.35 -14.18 10.19
N PHE A 90 -14.27 -14.05 9.40
CA PHE A 90 -14.30 -14.24 7.94
C PHE A 90 -13.84 -15.63 7.47
N GLY A 91 -13.60 -16.54 8.40
CA GLY A 91 -13.19 -17.92 8.10
C GLY A 91 -11.70 -18.06 7.69
N GLU A 92 -11.24 -19.31 7.63
CA GLU A 92 -9.83 -19.64 7.41
C GLU A 92 -9.36 -19.35 5.99
N MET A 93 -10.21 -19.57 4.97
CA MET A 93 -9.88 -19.31 3.58
C MET A 93 -9.62 -17.82 3.32
N PHE A 94 -10.38 -16.92 3.93
CA PHE A 94 -10.21 -15.48 3.80
C PHE A 94 -8.96 -14.98 4.53
N TYR A 95 -8.60 -15.63 5.64
CA TYR A 95 -7.35 -15.38 6.35
C TYR A 95 -6.12 -15.65 5.48
N ARG A 96 -6.10 -16.79 4.77
CA ARG A 96 -5.02 -17.16 3.85
C ARG A 96 -4.89 -16.18 2.69
N TYR A 97 -6.00 -15.61 2.21
CA TYR A 97 -6.01 -14.56 1.19
C TYR A 97 -5.50 -13.21 1.72
N TYR A 98 -5.82 -12.88 2.97
CA TYR A 98 -5.43 -11.63 3.62
C TYR A 98 -3.90 -11.43 3.69
N ALA A 99 -3.12 -12.50 3.83
CA ALA A 99 -1.67 -12.46 3.97
C ALA A 99 -0.91 -12.11 2.67
N VAL A 100 -1.59 -12.06 1.51
CA VAL A 100 -0.94 -12.13 0.17
C VAL A 100 -0.78 -10.77 -0.53
N CYS A 101 -1.50 -9.72 -0.15
CA CYS A 101 -1.65 -8.52 -0.98
C CYS A 101 -0.64 -7.40 -0.72
N HIS A 102 0.56 -7.46 -1.30
CA HIS A 102 1.44 -6.30 -1.42
C HIS A 102 2.29 -6.29 -2.71
N PRO A 103 2.04 -5.42 -3.71
CA PRO A 103 2.96 -5.19 -4.84
C PRO A 103 3.51 -3.77 -4.92
N MET A 104 4.78 -3.65 -5.25
CA MET A 104 5.44 -2.38 -5.57
C MET A 104 6.38 -2.45 -6.76
N LEU A 105 6.31 -1.46 -7.67
CA LEU A 105 7.29 -1.25 -8.74
C LEU A 105 7.38 0.18 -9.28
N TYR A 106 8.59 0.56 -9.71
CA TYR A 106 8.99 1.89 -10.20
C TYR A 106 9.45 1.92 -11.67
N PRO A 107 9.33 3.08 -12.41
CA PRO A 107 9.56 3.14 -13.85
C PRO A 107 10.88 3.79 -14.29
N LEU A 108 11.49 3.17 -15.29
CA LEU A 108 12.47 3.72 -16.23
C LEU A 108 11.76 3.93 -17.58
N LYS A 109 12.31 4.75 -18.53
CA LYS A 109 11.73 5.07 -19.86
C LYS A 109 10.86 3.93 -20.43
N ILE A 110 9.56 3.99 -20.25
CA ILE A 110 8.68 2.85 -20.43
C ILE A 110 7.63 3.21 -21.49
N THR A 111 7.48 2.36 -22.52
CA THR A 111 6.33 2.38 -23.42
C THR A 111 5.10 1.82 -22.68
N VAL A 112 3.89 2.10 -23.16
CA VAL A 112 2.66 1.54 -22.59
C VAL A 112 2.73 0.02 -22.51
N HIS A 113 3.22 -0.64 -23.56
CA HIS A 113 3.38 -2.09 -23.59
C HIS A 113 4.33 -2.59 -22.49
N THR A 114 5.49 -1.94 -22.32
CA THR A 114 6.44 -2.30 -21.26
C THR A 114 5.83 -2.07 -19.86
N ALA A 115 5.06 -0.99 -19.66
CA ALA A 115 4.38 -0.75 -18.40
C ALA A 115 3.37 -1.87 -18.07
N VAL A 116 2.56 -2.29 -19.05
CA VAL A 116 1.60 -3.40 -18.89
C VAL A 116 2.32 -4.71 -18.56
N VAL A 117 3.39 -5.06 -19.27
CA VAL A 117 4.18 -6.26 -18.97
C VAL A 117 4.75 -6.21 -17.56
N MET A 118 5.34 -5.09 -17.14
CA MET A 118 5.85 -4.92 -15.78
C MET A 118 4.76 -5.09 -14.73
N ILE A 119 3.57 -4.51 -14.94
CA ILE A 119 2.42 -4.66 -14.06
C ILE A 119 2.04 -6.14 -13.94
N LEU A 120 1.86 -6.83 -15.05
CA LEU A 120 1.48 -8.25 -15.07
C LEU A 120 2.52 -9.12 -14.35
N VAL A 121 3.82 -8.94 -14.65
CA VAL A 121 4.90 -9.67 -13.98
C VAL A 121 4.87 -9.44 -12.46
N THR A 122 4.68 -8.19 -12.04
CA THR A 122 4.63 -7.87 -10.60
C THR A 122 3.45 -8.54 -9.91
N TRP A 123 2.27 -8.46 -10.49
CA TRP A 123 1.08 -9.09 -9.93
C TRP A 123 1.24 -10.61 -9.87
N CYS A 124 1.77 -11.24 -10.93
CA CYS A 124 2.04 -12.69 -10.94
C CYS A 124 3.06 -13.09 -9.89
N VAL A 125 4.20 -12.37 -9.79
CA VAL A 125 5.23 -12.67 -8.79
C VAL A 125 4.69 -12.48 -7.38
N SER A 126 3.97 -11.39 -7.10
CA SER A 126 3.38 -11.13 -5.79
C SER A 126 2.36 -12.21 -5.41
N ALA A 127 1.52 -12.64 -6.36
CA ALA A 127 0.57 -13.72 -6.15
C ALA A 127 1.27 -15.05 -5.85
N VAL A 128 2.26 -15.44 -6.68
CA VAL A 128 3.00 -16.70 -6.48
C VAL A 128 3.73 -16.71 -5.14
N VAL A 129 4.44 -15.64 -4.80
CA VAL A 129 5.18 -15.55 -3.53
C VAL A 129 4.22 -15.56 -2.34
N GLY A 130 3.17 -14.73 -2.38
CA GLY A 130 2.23 -14.63 -1.27
C GLY A 130 1.42 -15.90 -1.08
N PHE A 131 0.78 -16.43 -2.13
CA PHE A 131 0.05 -17.70 -2.04
C PHE A 131 0.98 -18.86 -1.70
N GLY A 132 2.15 -18.95 -2.33
CA GLY A 132 3.13 -19.99 -2.03
C GLY A 132 3.58 -19.97 -0.57
N MET A 133 3.83 -18.79 -0.01
CA MET A 133 4.23 -18.65 1.39
C MET A 133 3.18 -19.22 2.36
N VAL A 134 1.89 -18.91 2.14
CA VAL A 134 0.82 -19.27 3.07
C VAL A 134 0.21 -20.64 2.77
N PHE A 135 -0.03 -21.00 1.49
CA PHE A 135 -0.63 -22.29 1.15
C PHE A 135 0.32 -23.48 1.31
N LEU A 136 1.62 -23.25 1.14
CA LEU A 136 2.64 -24.27 1.39
C LEU A 136 3.17 -24.22 2.83
N GLU A 137 2.55 -23.40 3.69
CA GLU A 137 2.90 -23.25 5.10
C GLU A 137 4.39 -22.91 5.35
N LEU A 138 5.04 -22.29 4.35
CA LEU A 138 6.45 -21.91 4.44
C LEU A 138 6.71 -20.87 5.54
N ASN A 139 5.69 -20.13 5.93
CA ASN A 139 5.74 -19.16 7.02
C ASN A 139 5.99 -19.79 8.39
N ILE A 140 5.59 -21.05 8.61
CA ILE A 140 5.74 -21.81 9.87
C ILE A 140 6.73 -22.96 9.77
N LEU A 141 7.45 -23.09 8.66
CA LEU A 141 8.34 -24.20 8.36
C LEU A 141 9.33 -24.47 9.51
N GLY A 142 9.29 -25.68 10.06
CA GLY A 142 10.12 -26.12 11.19
C GLY A 142 9.60 -25.70 12.58
N MET A 143 8.42 -25.06 12.64
CA MET A 143 7.76 -24.65 13.89
C MET A 143 6.28 -25.08 13.92
N GLU A 144 5.90 -26.03 13.07
CA GLU A 144 4.52 -26.46 12.86
C GLU A 144 3.87 -26.94 14.15
N GLU A 145 4.59 -27.78 14.92
CA GLU A 145 4.08 -28.33 16.19
C GLU A 145 3.82 -27.23 17.23
N LEU A 146 4.74 -26.26 17.34
CA LEU A 146 4.56 -25.12 18.23
C LEU A 146 3.38 -24.26 17.80
N TYR A 147 3.23 -24.04 16.51
CA TYR A 147 2.16 -23.21 15.93
C TYR A 147 0.80 -23.85 16.21
N TYR A 148 0.60 -25.12 15.83
CA TYR A 148 -0.70 -25.78 15.95
C TYR A 148 -1.09 -26.08 17.41
N ASN A 149 -0.12 -26.39 18.28
CA ASN A 149 -0.42 -26.74 19.67
C ASN A 149 -0.61 -25.53 20.58
N ASN A 150 0.05 -24.39 20.30
CA ASN A 150 0.10 -23.27 21.25
C ASN A 150 -0.43 -21.95 20.75
N LEU A 151 -0.48 -21.74 19.42
CA LEU A 151 -0.79 -20.43 18.83
C LEU A 151 -2.13 -20.39 18.11
N VAL A 152 -2.60 -21.53 17.60
CA VAL A 152 -3.86 -21.60 16.85
C VAL A 152 -5.03 -21.77 17.81
N CYS A 153 -5.97 -20.86 17.74
CA CYS A 153 -7.25 -20.95 18.41
C CYS A 153 -8.37 -20.47 17.47
N GLU A 154 -9.57 -21.02 17.65
CA GLU A 154 -10.73 -20.64 16.84
C GLU A 154 -11.08 -19.16 17.07
N GLY A 155 -11.19 -18.40 15.99
CA GLY A 155 -11.39 -16.94 16.06
C GLY A 155 -10.11 -16.11 16.17
N GLY A 156 -8.93 -16.76 16.18
CA GLY A 156 -7.63 -16.10 16.08
C GLY A 156 -7.25 -15.79 14.65
N CYS A 157 -6.43 -14.76 14.45
CA CYS A 157 -5.84 -14.41 13.17
C CYS A 157 -4.41 -13.93 13.42
N ILE A 158 -3.49 -14.89 13.59
CA ILE A 158 -2.08 -14.62 13.88
C ILE A 158 -1.24 -15.09 12.70
N LEU A 159 -0.58 -14.16 11.99
CA LEU A 159 0.44 -14.50 11.01
C LEU A 159 1.76 -14.75 11.77
N PHE A 160 2.12 -16.00 11.93
CA PHE A 160 3.39 -16.38 12.49
C PHE A 160 4.44 -16.54 11.40
N LEU A 161 5.62 -15.98 11.61
CA LEU A 161 6.75 -16.07 10.68
C LEU A 161 7.98 -16.56 11.45
N THR A 162 8.63 -17.63 10.95
CA THR A 162 9.90 -18.08 11.51
C THR A 162 11.02 -17.05 11.22
N VAL A 163 12.15 -17.15 11.92
CA VAL A 163 13.33 -16.28 11.69
C VAL A 163 13.68 -16.18 10.21
N VAL A 164 13.74 -17.32 9.53
CA VAL A 164 14.12 -17.39 8.11
C VAL A 164 13.07 -16.71 7.23
N THR A 165 11.80 -17.06 7.40
CA THR A 165 10.71 -16.53 6.57
C THR A 165 10.49 -15.05 6.82
N SER A 166 10.57 -14.60 8.07
CA SER A 166 10.48 -13.19 8.43
C SER A 166 11.60 -12.35 7.80
N THR A 167 12.84 -12.83 7.92
CA THR A 167 14.01 -12.13 7.37
C THR A 167 13.97 -12.10 5.84
N VAL A 168 13.79 -13.26 5.20
CA VAL A 168 13.78 -13.37 3.73
C VAL A 168 12.62 -12.58 3.13
N SER A 169 11.41 -12.72 3.66
CA SER A 169 10.26 -11.99 3.16
C SER A 169 10.44 -10.47 3.31
N SER A 170 10.94 -10.00 4.43
CA SER A 170 11.21 -8.57 4.67
C SER A 170 12.29 -8.02 3.73
N ILE A 171 13.37 -8.77 3.50
CA ILE A 171 14.44 -8.36 2.57
C ILE A 171 13.88 -8.24 1.16
N ILE A 172 13.16 -9.26 0.67
CA ILE A 172 12.68 -9.30 -0.72
C ILE A 172 11.55 -8.29 -0.96
N SER A 173 10.61 -8.17 -0.01
CA SER A 173 9.43 -7.33 -0.20
C SER A 173 9.63 -5.85 0.13
N PHE A 174 10.58 -5.51 0.99
CA PHE A 174 10.75 -4.13 1.46
C PHE A 174 12.18 -3.60 1.31
N TYR A 175 13.19 -4.25 1.91
CA TYR A 175 14.54 -3.67 1.95
C TYR A 175 15.22 -3.64 0.59
N LEU A 176 15.16 -4.72 -0.19
CA LEU A 176 15.76 -4.77 -1.52
C LEU A 176 15.12 -3.79 -2.49
N PRO A 177 13.78 -3.75 -2.68
CA PRO A 177 13.14 -2.72 -3.49
C PRO A 177 13.40 -1.30 -2.99
N GLY A 178 13.43 -1.09 -1.67
CA GLY A 178 13.71 0.19 -1.06
C GLY A 178 15.11 0.70 -1.38
N VAL A 179 16.14 -0.15 -1.29
CA VAL A 179 17.52 0.20 -1.64
C VAL A 179 17.67 0.50 -3.13
N ILE A 180 17.09 -0.34 -4.00
CA ILE A 180 17.10 -0.10 -5.46
C ILE A 180 16.48 1.26 -5.77
N MET A 181 15.36 1.55 -5.15
CA MET A 181 14.61 2.75 -5.33
C MET A 181 15.37 3.99 -4.84
N LEU A 182 15.99 3.94 -3.67
CA LEU A 182 16.88 5.00 -3.15
C LEU A 182 18.07 5.23 -4.10
N ALA A 183 18.67 4.18 -4.63
CA ALA A 183 19.78 4.29 -5.58
C ALA A 183 19.35 4.99 -6.88
N ILE A 184 18.19 4.63 -7.44
CA ILE A 184 17.62 5.30 -8.61
C ILE A 184 17.37 6.78 -8.30
N TYR A 185 16.82 7.07 -7.13
CA TYR A 185 16.54 8.44 -6.70
C TYR A 185 17.80 9.29 -6.58
N LEU A 186 18.82 8.76 -5.93
CA LEU A 186 20.13 9.42 -5.81
C LEU A 186 20.73 9.68 -7.21
N LYS A 187 20.61 8.75 -8.13
CA LYS A 187 21.05 8.92 -9.51
C LYS A 187 20.29 10.05 -10.22
N ILE A 188 18.95 10.09 -10.12
CA ILE A 188 18.13 11.16 -10.69
C ILE A 188 18.51 12.51 -10.08
N TYR A 189 18.67 12.58 -8.76
CA TYR A 189 19.07 13.78 -8.07
C TYR A 189 20.45 14.28 -8.52
N MET A 190 21.45 13.41 -8.61
CA MET A 190 22.79 13.74 -9.10
C MET A 190 22.78 14.25 -10.54
N VAL A 191 22.00 13.64 -11.42
CA VAL A 191 21.85 14.10 -12.81
C VAL A 191 21.20 15.48 -12.86
N ALA A 192 20.14 15.70 -12.10
CA ALA A 192 19.48 17.00 -12.01
C ALA A 192 20.43 18.09 -11.48
N GLN A 193 21.24 17.79 -10.47
CA GLN A 193 22.25 18.70 -9.95
C GLN A 193 23.36 19.04 -10.99
N ARG A 194 23.80 18.04 -11.75
CA ARG A 194 24.79 18.25 -12.83
C ARG A 194 24.21 19.14 -13.95
N GLN A 195 22.96 18.91 -14.35
CA GLN A 195 22.32 19.76 -15.36
C GLN A 195 22.22 21.21 -14.90
N VAL A 196 21.87 21.48 -13.64
CA VAL A 196 21.83 22.84 -13.09
C VAL A 196 23.21 23.51 -13.12
N ARG A 197 24.29 22.78 -12.85
CA ARG A 197 25.67 23.33 -12.90
C ARG A 197 26.15 23.60 -14.34
N THR A 198 25.75 22.75 -15.29
CA THR A 198 26.16 22.91 -16.71
C THR A 198 25.35 23.99 -17.42
N THR A 199 24.06 24.16 -17.07
CA THR A 199 23.16 25.13 -17.71
C THR A 199 23.35 26.55 -17.12
N GLY A 200 24.10 26.71 -16.05
CA GLY A 200 24.54 28.03 -15.54
C GLY A 200 25.32 28.86 -16.55
N LEU A 201 25.77 28.24 -17.66
CA LEU A 201 26.51 28.87 -18.76
C LEU A 201 25.70 29.14 -20.02
N GLN A 202 24.46 28.60 -20.13
CA GLN A 202 23.56 28.84 -21.29
C GLN A 202 22.12 29.12 -20.85
N LYS A 203 21.91 30.37 -20.48
CA LYS A 203 20.57 30.95 -20.36
C LYS A 203 19.98 31.08 -21.77
N ILE A 204 18.97 30.28 -22.09
CA ILE A 204 17.81 30.60 -22.98
C ILE A 204 17.16 29.26 -23.37
N SER A 205 15.85 29.11 -23.08
CA SER A 205 14.92 28.07 -23.61
C SER A 205 14.53 26.84 -22.80
N SER A 206 14.92 26.70 -21.53
CA SER A 206 14.62 25.47 -20.76
C SER A 206 13.68 25.65 -19.56
N SER A 207 13.11 26.83 -19.29
CA SER A 207 12.51 27.12 -17.98
C SER A 207 11.19 26.37 -17.66
N LYS A 208 10.38 25.97 -18.65
CA LYS A 208 9.10 25.27 -18.41
C LYS A 208 9.28 23.75 -18.22
N VAL A 209 10.13 23.12 -19.02
CA VAL A 209 10.42 21.68 -18.95
C VAL A 209 11.14 21.35 -17.65
N ASP A 210 12.12 22.15 -17.24
CA ASP A 210 12.86 21.97 -15.98
C ASP A 210 11.96 22.11 -14.74
N LYS A 211 11.02 23.06 -14.75
CA LYS A 211 10.05 23.21 -13.65
C LYS A 211 9.12 22.00 -13.53
N HIS A 212 8.68 21.43 -14.65
CA HIS A 212 7.80 20.26 -14.64
C HIS A 212 8.53 19.01 -14.17
N GLN A 213 9.75 18.77 -14.64
CA GLN A 213 10.58 17.65 -14.18
C GLN A 213 10.94 17.76 -12.70
N ARG A 214 11.32 18.95 -12.22
CA ARG A 214 11.60 19.17 -10.78
C ARG A 214 10.38 18.93 -9.91
N LYS A 215 9.18 19.34 -10.37
CA LYS A 215 7.94 19.10 -9.65
C LYS A 215 7.63 17.59 -9.58
N ALA A 216 7.76 16.87 -10.69
CA ALA A 216 7.55 15.42 -10.74
C ALA A 216 8.54 14.68 -9.83
N THR A 217 9.83 15.03 -9.87
CA THR A 217 10.86 14.44 -9.01
C THR A 217 10.59 14.71 -7.53
N LYS A 218 10.17 15.93 -7.17
CA LYS A 218 9.82 16.28 -5.79
C LYS A 218 8.60 15.48 -5.29
N THR A 219 7.57 15.35 -6.12
CA THR A 219 6.36 14.57 -5.76
C THR A 219 6.72 13.12 -5.53
N LEU A 220 7.54 12.56 -6.42
CA LEU A 220 8.01 11.19 -6.31
C LEU A 220 8.81 10.98 -5.01
N ALA A 221 9.70 11.93 -4.63
CA ALA A 221 10.45 11.90 -3.37
C ALA A 221 9.54 11.86 -2.14
N ILE A 222 8.45 12.63 -2.19
CA ILE A 222 7.48 12.69 -1.09
C ILE A 222 6.76 11.35 -0.94
N ILE A 223 6.24 10.81 -2.04
CA ILE A 223 5.54 9.51 -2.05
C ILE A 223 6.46 8.43 -1.47
N MET A 224 7.72 8.42 -1.90
CA MET A 224 8.73 7.48 -1.44
C MET A 224 9.08 7.64 0.04
N GLY A 225 9.29 8.88 0.47
CA GLY A 225 9.58 9.18 1.85
C GLY A 225 8.45 8.76 2.78
N VAL A 226 7.21 9.03 2.40
CA VAL A 226 6.01 8.59 3.12
C VAL A 226 5.96 7.06 3.20
N PHE A 227 6.14 6.38 2.06
CA PHE A 227 6.14 4.93 2.02
C PHE A 227 7.19 4.31 2.95
N LEU A 228 8.45 4.74 2.84
CA LEU A 228 9.52 4.22 3.70
C LEU A 228 9.25 4.54 5.17
N SER A 229 8.81 5.75 5.49
CA SER A 229 8.53 6.15 6.88
C SER A 229 7.41 5.31 7.52
N PHE A 230 6.39 4.97 6.76
CA PHE A 230 5.23 4.25 7.28
C PHE A 230 5.47 2.74 7.40
N TRP A 231 6.24 2.15 6.49
CA TRP A 231 6.48 0.71 6.48
C TRP A 231 7.75 0.29 7.23
N THR A 232 8.77 1.15 7.35
CA THR A 232 10.03 0.79 8.04
C THR A 232 9.80 0.25 9.46
N PRO A 233 8.97 0.88 10.33
CA PRO A 233 8.77 0.38 11.68
C PRO A 233 8.20 -1.05 11.70
N PHE A 234 7.23 -1.35 10.83
CA PHE A 234 6.65 -2.68 10.71
C PHE A 234 7.69 -3.74 10.31
N PHE A 235 8.42 -3.49 9.23
CA PHE A 235 9.42 -4.45 8.73
C PHE A 235 10.61 -4.60 9.67
N LEU A 236 10.96 -3.55 10.42
CA LEU A 236 11.98 -3.62 11.46
C LEU A 236 11.54 -4.54 12.61
N CYS A 237 10.33 -4.32 13.13
CA CYS A 237 9.76 -5.19 14.16
C CYS A 237 9.63 -6.63 13.67
N ASN A 238 9.19 -6.82 12.42
CA ASN A 238 9.03 -8.15 11.81
C ASN A 238 10.36 -8.93 11.77
N ILE A 239 11.49 -8.27 11.48
CA ILE A 239 12.80 -8.92 11.51
C ILE A 239 13.28 -9.18 12.95
N ILE A 240 13.08 -8.23 13.86
CA ILE A 240 13.65 -8.32 15.22
C ILE A 240 12.88 -9.34 16.08
N ASP A 241 11.57 -9.42 15.95
CA ASP A 241 10.70 -10.20 16.84
C ASP A 241 11.11 -11.68 17.01
N PRO A 242 11.43 -12.44 15.94
CA PRO A 242 11.89 -13.81 16.10
C PRO A 242 13.22 -13.95 16.87
N PHE A 243 14.11 -12.94 16.83
CA PHE A 243 15.38 -12.97 17.55
C PHE A 243 15.23 -12.66 19.05
N ILE A 244 14.14 -12.01 19.43
CA ILE A 244 13.82 -11.71 20.83
C ILE A 244 12.72 -12.65 21.37
N SER A 245 12.60 -13.84 20.79
CA SER A 245 11.65 -14.88 21.21
C SER A 245 10.19 -14.43 21.15
N TYR A 246 9.82 -13.70 20.09
CA TYR A 246 8.46 -13.20 19.85
C TYR A 246 7.89 -12.37 21.00
N SER A 247 8.71 -11.48 21.55
CA SER A 247 8.36 -10.65 22.72
C SER A 247 7.61 -9.37 22.36
N ILE A 248 7.48 -9.03 21.08
CA ILE A 248 6.76 -7.83 20.66
C ILE A 248 5.25 -8.06 20.81
N PRO A 249 4.52 -7.16 21.51
CA PRO A 249 3.08 -7.31 21.67
C PRO A 249 2.35 -7.32 20.31
N PRO A 250 1.40 -8.24 20.08
CA PRO A 250 0.61 -8.29 18.84
C PRO A 250 -0.10 -6.97 18.53
N THR A 251 -0.54 -6.25 19.55
CA THR A 251 -1.16 -4.92 19.40
C THR A 251 -0.23 -3.90 18.71
N LEU A 252 1.10 -3.98 18.97
CA LEU A 252 2.06 -3.11 18.30
C LEU A 252 2.14 -3.45 16.80
N PHE A 253 2.15 -4.74 16.44
CA PHE A 253 2.08 -5.14 15.02
C PHE A 253 0.82 -4.64 14.34
N ASP A 254 -0.33 -4.70 15.00
CA ASP A 254 -1.57 -4.15 14.47
C ASP A 254 -1.47 -2.63 14.23
N ILE A 255 -0.96 -1.88 15.19
CA ILE A 255 -0.75 -0.42 15.03
C ILE A 255 0.19 -0.11 13.86
N LEU A 256 1.32 -0.83 13.77
CA LEU A 256 2.31 -0.62 12.71
C LEU A 256 1.78 -1.04 11.34
N SER A 257 0.98 -2.09 11.26
CA SER A 257 0.28 -2.50 10.03
C SER A 257 -0.68 -1.40 9.56
N TRP A 258 -1.48 -0.86 10.48
CA TRP A 258 -2.38 0.25 10.16
C TRP A 258 -1.63 1.51 9.73
N LEU A 259 -0.50 1.81 10.35
CA LEU A 259 0.40 2.89 9.90
C LEU A 259 0.83 2.66 8.45
N GLY A 260 1.25 1.42 8.11
CA GLY A 260 1.59 1.03 6.74
C GLY A 260 0.41 1.19 5.75
N TYR A 261 -0.79 0.76 6.14
CA TYR A 261 -2.00 0.88 5.29
C TYR A 261 -2.40 2.32 5.01
N LEU A 262 -2.15 3.26 5.92
CA LEU A 262 -2.38 4.69 5.70
C LEU A 262 -1.57 5.24 4.51
N ASN A 263 -0.49 4.60 4.10
CA ASN A 263 0.22 4.95 2.87
C ASN A 263 -0.72 4.94 1.65
N SER A 264 -1.57 3.94 1.54
CA SER A 264 -2.57 3.82 0.46
C SER A 264 -3.68 4.87 0.55
N THR A 265 -3.97 5.36 1.76
CA THR A 265 -4.90 6.49 1.97
C THR A 265 -4.28 7.81 1.52
N ILE A 266 -2.97 7.98 1.67
CA ILE A 266 -2.26 9.23 1.37
C ILE A 266 -2.04 9.40 -0.14
N ASN A 267 -1.90 8.33 -0.92
CA ASN A 267 -1.64 8.40 -2.36
C ASN A 267 -2.62 9.33 -3.12
N PRO A 268 -3.95 9.19 -3.03
CA PRO A 268 -4.89 10.11 -3.65
C PRO A 268 -4.78 11.55 -3.15
N LEU A 269 -4.45 11.76 -1.87
CA LEU A 269 -4.23 13.10 -1.32
C LEU A 269 -3.01 13.77 -1.94
N VAL A 270 -1.91 13.04 -2.08
CA VAL A 270 -0.71 13.54 -2.79
C VAL A 270 -1.07 13.92 -4.22
N TYR A 271 -1.87 13.12 -4.93
CA TYR A 271 -2.32 13.47 -6.28
C TYR A 271 -3.18 14.74 -6.28
N ALA A 272 -4.06 14.92 -5.31
CA ALA A 272 -4.88 16.11 -5.17
C ALA A 272 -4.04 17.37 -4.94
N PHE A 273 -2.97 17.29 -4.15
CA PHE A 273 -2.11 18.45 -3.88
C PHE A 273 -1.15 18.77 -5.03
N PHE A 274 -0.56 17.76 -5.66
CA PHE A 274 0.54 17.96 -6.60
C PHE A 274 0.16 17.92 -8.06
N TYR A 275 -0.96 17.28 -8.44
CA TYR A 275 -1.36 17.14 -9.84
C TYR A 275 -2.61 17.97 -10.17
N SER A 276 -2.45 18.96 -11.04
CA SER A 276 -3.56 19.82 -11.50
C SER A 276 -4.63 19.03 -12.26
N TRP A 277 -4.22 18.03 -13.05
CA TRP A 277 -5.13 17.16 -13.76
C TRP A 277 -6.07 16.40 -12.82
N PHE A 278 -5.57 15.96 -11.67
CA PHE A 278 -6.38 15.24 -10.70
C PHE A 278 -7.50 16.12 -10.14
N ARG A 279 -7.17 17.36 -9.75
CA ARG A 279 -8.18 18.29 -9.23
C ARG A 279 -9.26 18.63 -10.28
N LYS A 280 -8.85 18.79 -11.55
CA LYS A 280 -9.78 19.08 -12.63
C LYS A 280 -10.65 17.87 -12.97
N ALA A 281 -10.08 16.69 -13.05
CA ALA A 281 -10.81 15.43 -13.22
C ALA A 281 -11.79 15.20 -12.06
N PHE A 282 -11.36 15.43 -10.81
CA PHE A 282 -12.20 15.35 -9.63
C PHE A 282 -13.44 16.25 -9.73
N GLN A 283 -13.27 17.52 -10.11
CA GLN A 283 -14.39 18.45 -10.30
C GLN A 283 -15.37 17.97 -11.37
N ILE A 284 -14.88 17.42 -12.49
CA ILE A 284 -15.73 16.91 -13.58
C ILE A 284 -16.51 15.68 -13.11
N ILE A 285 -15.87 14.76 -12.39
CA ILE A 285 -16.49 13.54 -11.88
C ILE A 285 -17.57 13.87 -10.84
N VAL A 286 -17.25 14.67 -9.83
CA VAL A 286 -18.18 15.02 -8.74
C VAL A 286 -19.36 15.87 -9.23
N SER A 287 -19.15 16.72 -10.26
CA SER A 287 -20.24 17.50 -10.87
C SER A 287 -21.15 16.68 -11.79
N GLY A 288 -20.90 15.37 -11.97
CA GLY A 288 -21.68 14.52 -12.85
C GLY A 288 -21.44 14.78 -14.36
N ARG A 289 -20.58 15.72 -14.72
CA ARG A 289 -20.29 16.07 -16.12
C ARG A 289 -19.58 14.96 -16.88
N ILE A 290 -19.03 13.98 -16.18
CA ILE A 290 -18.37 12.81 -16.78
C ILE A 290 -19.32 12.04 -17.74
N PHE A 291 -20.63 12.12 -17.53
CA PHE A 291 -21.64 11.45 -18.36
C PHE A 291 -22.07 12.25 -19.60
N TRP A 292 -21.53 13.47 -19.78
CA TRP A 292 -21.85 14.27 -20.96
C TRP A 292 -20.96 13.82 -22.14
N SER A 293 -21.52 13.80 -23.34
CA SER A 293 -20.78 13.47 -24.56
C SER A 293 -19.57 14.40 -24.70
N ASP A 294 -18.42 13.87 -25.16
CA ASP A 294 -17.14 14.52 -25.43
C ASP A 294 -16.25 14.90 -24.23
N MET A 295 -16.58 14.53 -22.98
CA MET A 295 -15.73 14.84 -21.84
C MET A 295 -14.43 14.03 -21.77
N SER A 296 -14.33 12.89 -22.48
CA SER A 296 -13.11 12.06 -22.53
C SER A 296 -11.90 12.77 -23.17
N ASP A 297 -12.17 13.72 -24.07
CA ASP A 297 -11.16 14.52 -24.80
C ASP A 297 -10.89 15.89 -24.15
N THR A 298 -11.52 16.17 -23.01
CA THR A 298 -11.33 17.44 -22.28
C THR A 298 -9.88 17.66 -21.87
N LYS A 299 -9.33 18.85 -22.17
CA LYS A 299 -7.97 19.23 -21.77
C LYS A 299 -7.88 19.37 -20.24
N LEU A 300 -7.20 18.44 -19.60
CA LEU A 300 -6.96 18.41 -18.15
C LEU A 300 -5.72 19.23 -17.73
N PHE A 301 -4.78 19.39 -18.64
CA PHE A 301 -3.59 20.20 -18.40
C PHE A 301 -3.88 21.65 -18.82
N ALA A 302 -3.70 22.60 -17.89
CA ALA A 302 -3.70 24.02 -18.24
C ALA A 302 -2.42 24.32 -19.03
N GLU A 303 -2.54 25.05 -20.14
CA GLU A 303 -1.42 25.59 -20.89
C GLU A 303 -0.58 26.56 -20.07
#